data_984d33058fff6a1b5c5f55668e77e5d3
#
_entry.id   984d33058fff6a1b5c5f55668e77e5d3
#
_cell.length_a   1.000
_cell.length_b   1.000
_cell.length_c   1.000
_cell.angle_alpha   90.00
_cell.angle_beta   90.00
_cell.angle_gamma   90.00
#
_symmetry.space_group_name_H-M   'P 1'
#
loop_
_entity.id
_entity.type
_entity.pdbx_description
1 polymer ?
#
loop_
_entity_poly.entity_id
_entity_poly.type
_entity_poly.pdbx_seq_one_letter_code
_entity_poly.pdbx_strand_id
1 'polypeptide(L)'
;SIFTVRELGDAAAGAAYGKRPTPTRHGRPAARRCDARKLCMSDAKPSSFTRSSCVEGEAGRGLADDLNRNCFCISLDRHSMADAMRRASGDDAFFERHIESRPHLFSNLPVFLPRSDLDSMLATVAAIEDAANLPRFRDAAASWTSATARPDHGPRGAFMGYDFHLAGDEPRLIEINTNAGGAFLNAFSAQAQLACCCEVSDAMADGQTVRFERDVVAMFEEEWRRQGRTGQPKTIAIIDNNPEAQYLFPEFLLARRLFEANGLLSLIADPSELAYDGRLLSCRGQTVDLVYNRLVDFDLSQPRHGALRQAYEDGAIVLTPNPHNHATLADKRNLTLLTDAKRLEGWGVPDASRAALSRIPTAVLVTPDTAADLWQRRKSLFFKPVAGHGGKAVYRGDKLTRSTWTDILAGTYIAQDFAPPGQRLIKLGEEIVPRKVDVRLYTY
;
A
#
# COMPACT_ATOMS: atom_id res chain seq x y z
N SER A 1 -0.74 -2.39 -12.36
CA SER A 1 -1.28 -2.25 -10.99
C SER A 1 -1.09 -3.54 -10.24
N ILE A 2 -0.59 -3.47 -9.03
CA ILE A 2 -0.33 -4.62 -8.15
C ILE A 2 -1.22 -4.47 -6.94
N PHE A 3 -1.79 -5.59 -6.49
CA PHE A 3 -2.68 -5.61 -5.34
C PHE A 3 -1.98 -6.15 -4.11
N THR A 4 -2.28 -5.55 -2.97
CA THR A 4 -1.96 -6.09 -1.65
C THR A 4 -3.21 -6.11 -0.80
N VAL A 5 -3.39 -7.19 -0.08
CA VAL A 5 -4.36 -7.26 0.99
C VAL A 5 -3.64 -7.16 2.33
N ARG A 6 -4.13 -6.31 3.21
CA ARG A 6 -3.67 -6.19 4.59
C ARG A 6 -4.70 -6.77 5.54
N GLU A 7 -4.24 -7.58 6.47
CA GLU A 7 -5.00 -7.95 7.65
C GLU A 7 -4.90 -6.80 8.66
N LEU A 8 -6.03 -6.19 9.01
CA LEU A 8 -6.10 -5.14 10.02
C LEU A 8 -6.09 -5.79 11.40
N GLY A 9 -4.96 -5.70 12.10
CA GLY A 9 -4.87 -6.08 13.51
C GLY A 9 -5.84 -5.26 14.36
N ASP A 10 -6.47 -5.88 15.35
CA ASP A 10 -7.26 -5.14 16.36
C ASP A 10 -6.31 -4.24 17.17
N ALA A 11 -6.25 -2.97 16.84
CA ALA A 11 -5.50 -1.95 17.59
C ALA A 11 -6.21 -1.58 18.90
N ALA A 12 -6.57 -2.57 19.70
CA ALA A 12 -7.06 -2.39 21.07
C ALA A 12 -7.09 -3.72 21.84
N ALA A 13 -5.92 -4.36 22.06
CA ALA A 13 -5.78 -5.32 23.15
C ALA A 13 -4.40 -5.12 23.76
N GLY A 14 -4.37 -4.37 24.87
CA GLY A 14 -3.20 -4.20 25.71
C GLY A 14 -2.73 -5.55 26.28
N ALA A 15 -1.45 -5.72 26.19
CA ALA A 15 -0.54 -6.60 26.90
C ALA A 15 -1.14 -7.60 27.93
N ALA A 16 -1.04 -8.89 27.62
CA ALA A 16 -0.74 -9.92 28.59
C ALA A 16 0.02 -11.05 27.90
N TYR A 17 1.34 -11.00 27.92
CA TYR A 17 2.20 -12.10 27.49
C TYR A 17 2.31 -13.14 28.60
N GLY A 18 1.57 -14.23 28.50
CA GLY A 18 1.77 -15.47 29.23
C GLY A 18 2.88 -16.31 28.58
N LYS A 19 3.81 -16.79 29.40
CA LYS A 19 4.95 -17.65 29.02
C LYS A 19 4.49 -18.89 28.25
N ARG A 20 5.10 -19.14 27.08
CA ARG A 20 4.94 -20.37 26.29
C ARG A 20 5.79 -21.51 26.88
N PRO A 21 5.32 -22.76 26.85
CA PRO A 21 6.14 -23.92 27.12
C PRO A 21 7.00 -24.29 25.92
N THR A 22 8.22 -24.78 26.19
CA THR A 22 9.21 -25.30 25.24
C THR A 22 8.69 -26.52 24.47
N PRO A 23 8.93 -26.65 23.15
CA PRO A 23 8.55 -27.84 22.42
C PRO A 23 9.59 -28.93 22.55
N THR A 24 9.15 -30.13 22.90
CA THR A 24 9.91 -31.39 22.84
C THR A 24 10.08 -31.87 21.39
N ARG A 25 11.31 -32.27 21.07
CA ARG A 25 11.70 -32.90 19.79
C ARG A 25 10.93 -34.21 19.58
N HIS A 26 10.19 -34.30 18.47
CA HIS A 26 9.79 -35.59 17.89
C HIS A 26 9.92 -35.56 16.36
N GLY A 27 10.54 -36.61 15.89
CA GLY A 27 10.73 -37.28 14.62
C GLY A 27 10.20 -36.63 13.33
N ARG A 28 11.12 -36.55 12.33
CA ARG A 28 10.83 -36.25 10.93
C ARG A 28 9.87 -37.29 10.34
N PRO A 29 8.77 -36.95 9.68
CA PRO A 29 8.15 -37.79 8.69
C PRO A 29 8.66 -37.46 7.28
N ALA A 30 8.89 -38.51 6.51
CA ALA A 30 9.36 -38.48 5.14
C ALA A 30 8.42 -37.68 4.21
N ALA A 31 9.02 -36.89 3.32
CA ALA A 31 8.33 -36.17 2.26
C ALA A 31 7.57 -37.16 1.35
N ARG A 32 6.25 -37.15 1.43
CA ARG A 32 5.38 -37.73 0.40
C ARG A 32 5.13 -36.66 -0.66
N ARG A 33 5.55 -36.92 -1.89
CA ARG A 33 5.12 -36.16 -3.07
C ARG A 33 3.60 -36.25 -3.14
N CYS A 34 2.92 -35.12 -3.03
CA CYS A 34 1.50 -35.03 -3.28
C CYS A 34 1.24 -35.22 -4.77
N ASP A 35 0.59 -36.32 -5.11
CA ASP A 35 0.02 -36.54 -6.42
C ASP A 35 -1.31 -35.76 -6.45
N ALA A 36 -1.30 -34.58 -7.09
CA ALA A 36 -2.38 -33.59 -7.06
C ALA A 36 -3.74 -34.12 -7.60
N ARG A 37 -3.77 -35.35 -8.14
CA ARG A 37 -4.98 -35.96 -8.71
C ARG A 37 -5.82 -36.76 -7.71
N LYS A 38 -5.38 -36.99 -6.48
CA LYS A 38 -6.05 -37.89 -5.52
C LYS A 38 -6.66 -37.24 -4.29
N LEU A 39 -6.53 -35.93 -4.08
CA LEU A 39 -7.05 -35.25 -2.88
C LEU A 39 -8.38 -34.48 -3.07
N CYS A 40 -8.94 -34.49 -4.25
CA CYS A 40 -10.27 -33.88 -4.51
C CYS A 40 -11.46 -34.83 -4.32
N MET A 41 -11.28 -36.00 -3.73
CA MET A 41 -12.40 -36.94 -3.47
C MET A 41 -12.48 -37.28 -1.98
N SER A 42 -13.08 -36.40 -1.19
CA SER A 42 -13.78 -36.77 0.03
C SER A 42 -15.29 -36.67 -0.24
N ASP A 43 -16.01 -37.74 0.08
CA ASP A 43 -17.40 -37.99 -0.18
C ASP A 43 -18.39 -36.91 0.34
N ALA A 44 -18.53 -35.82 -0.39
CA ALA A 44 -19.68 -34.95 -0.32
C ALA A 44 -20.38 -34.98 -1.68
N LYS A 45 -21.64 -35.43 -1.71
CA LYS A 45 -22.44 -35.48 -2.91
C LYS A 45 -22.41 -34.16 -3.67
N PRO A 46 -22.15 -34.16 -5.00
CA PRO A 46 -22.19 -32.94 -5.78
C PRO A 46 -23.63 -32.43 -5.83
N SER A 47 -23.89 -31.30 -5.19
CA SER A 47 -25.06 -30.50 -5.53
C SER A 47 -24.83 -30.00 -6.96
N SER A 48 -25.79 -30.26 -7.82
CA SER A 48 -25.80 -29.98 -9.25
C SER A 48 -25.47 -28.51 -9.56
N PHE A 49 -24.21 -28.21 -9.87
CA PHE A 49 -23.84 -26.97 -10.56
C PHE A 49 -24.09 -27.14 -12.05
N THR A 50 -25.26 -26.72 -12.51
CA THR A 50 -25.52 -26.50 -13.92
C THR A 50 -24.69 -25.32 -14.39
N ARG A 51 -23.86 -25.52 -15.42
CA ARG A 51 -23.24 -24.42 -16.19
C ARG A 51 -24.38 -23.55 -16.73
N SER A 52 -24.63 -22.44 -16.04
CA SER A 52 -25.51 -21.39 -16.52
C SER A 52 -24.65 -20.21 -16.96
N SER A 53 -24.94 -19.75 -18.15
CA SER A 53 -24.33 -18.65 -18.87
C SER A 53 -23.96 -17.46 -17.96
N CYS A 54 -22.66 -17.11 -17.93
CA CYS A 54 -22.12 -15.96 -17.22
C CYS A 54 -22.75 -14.66 -17.73
N VAL A 55 -23.55 -14.02 -16.91
CA VAL A 55 -23.87 -12.60 -17.03
C VAL A 55 -22.72 -11.87 -16.31
N GLU A 56 -21.90 -11.17 -17.07
CA GLU A 56 -20.68 -10.50 -16.62
C GLU A 56 -20.99 -9.34 -15.67
N GLY A 57 -20.95 -9.51 -14.40
CA GLY A 57 -21.10 -8.43 -13.41
C GLY A 57 -21.52 -8.95 -12.05
N GLU A 58 -22.71 -9.52 -11.92
CA GLU A 58 -23.20 -10.04 -10.64
C GLU A 58 -22.60 -11.40 -10.25
N ALA A 59 -22.30 -12.26 -11.24
CA ALA A 59 -21.72 -13.58 -11.00
C ALA A 59 -20.29 -13.51 -10.40
N GLY A 60 -19.50 -12.49 -10.77
CA GLY A 60 -18.12 -12.32 -10.30
C GLY A 60 -18.02 -11.92 -8.83
N ARG A 61 -18.90 -11.03 -8.35
CA ARG A 61 -18.91 -10.60 -6.94
C ARG A 61 -19.35 -11.74 -6.04
N GLY A 62 -20.42 -12.45 -6.39
CA GLY A 62 -20.90 -13.61 -5.63
C GLY A 62 -19.84 -14.70 -5.46
N LEU A 63 -19.04 -14.97 -6.50
CA LEU A 63 -17.94 -15.93 -6.43
C LEU A 63 -16.83 -15.47 -5.50
N ALA A 64 -16.41 -14.21 -5.59
CA ALA A 64 -15.36 -13.68 -4.72
C ALA A 64 -15.78 -13.66 -3.25
N ASP A 65 -17.01 -13.28 -2.96
CA ASP A 65 -17.57 -13.30 -1.61
C ASP A 65 -17.67 -14.73 -1.07
N ASP A 66 -18.06 -15.68 -1.89
CA ASP A 66 -18.14 -17.11 -1.52
C ASP A 66 -16.75 -17.68 -1.24
N LEU A 67 -15.76 -17.37 -2.07
CA LEU A 67 -14.36 -17.75 -1.85
C LEU A 67 -13.79 -17.09 -0.58
N ASN A 68 -14.11 -15.84 -0.31
CA ASN A 68 -13.67 -15.16 0.91
C ASN A 68 -14.29 -15.74 2.18
N ARG A 69 -15.45 -16.37 2.09
CA ARG A 69 -16.13 -17.01 3.24
C ARG A 69 -15.77 -18.48 3.39
N ASN A 70 -15.60 -19.21 2.30
CA ASN A 70 -15.62 -20.67 2.30
C ASN A 70 -14.33 -21.34 1.79
N CYS A 71 -13.39 -20.58 1.16
CA CYS A 71 -12.14 -21.15 0.68
C CYS A 71 -11.07 -21.09 1.77
N PHE A 72 -10.70 -22.24 2.35
CA PHE A 72 -9.62 -22.38 3.34
C PHE A 72 -8.44 -23.19 2.82
N CYS A 73 -8.48 -23.62 1.56
CA CYS A 73 -7.50 -24.54 0.98
C CYS A 73 -6.30 -23.85 0.33
N ILE A 74 -6.35 -22.53 0.12
CA ILE A 74 -5.23 -21.77 -0.42
C ILE A 74 -4.42 -21.23 0.76
N SER A 75 -3.15 -21.53 0.81
CA SER A 75 -2.25 -21.06 1.84
C SER A 75 -0.90 -20.64 1.24
N LEU A 76 -0.19 -19.79 1.96
CA LEU A 76 1.16 -19.41 1.61
C LEU A 76 2.12 -20.59 1.83
N ASP A 77 2.77 -21.05 0.77
CA ASP A 77 3.85 -22.03 0.87
C ASP A 77 5.17 -21.32 1.19
N ARG A 78 5.62 -21.44 2.44
CA ARG A 78 6.85 -20.82 2.91
C ARG A 78 8.10 -21.36 2.21
N HIS A 79 8.10 -22.61 1.77
CA HIS A 79 9.23 -23.18 1.01
C HIS A 79 9.31 -22.58 -0.39
N SER A 80 8.20 -22.54 -1.11
CA SER A 80 8.14 -21.88 -2.42
C SER A 80 8.49 -20.40 -2.35
N MET A 81 8.08 -19.71 -1.27
CA MET A 81 8.44 -18.32 -1.04
C MET A 81 9.94 -18.16 -0.76
N ALA A 82 10.51 -18.99 0.10
CA ALA A 82 11.95 -18.99 0.38
C ALA A 82 12.76 -19.25 -0.89
N ASP A 83 12.35 -20.20 -1.73
CA ASP A 83 12.99 -20.49 -3.01
C ASP A 83 12.88 -19.33 -4.01
N ALA A 84 11.72 -18.67 -4.08
CA ALA A 84 11.53 -17.49 -4.93
C ALA A 84 12.42 -16.33 -4.47
N MET A 85 12.47 -16.06 -3.17
CA MET A 85 13.30 -15.00 -2.59
C MET A 85 14.79 -15.27 -2.73
N ARG A 86 15.23 -16.53 -2.56
CA ARG A 86 16.62 -16.96 -2.79
C ARG A 86 17.04 -16.67 -4.23
N ARG A 87 16.22 -17.05 -5.20
CA ARG A 87 16.49 -16.75 -6.63
C ARG A 87 16.56 -15.26 -6.91
N ALA A 88 15.62 -14.49 -6.37
CA ALA A 88 15.56 -13.05 -6.62
C ALA A 88 16.67 -12.28 -5.90
N SER A 89 17.00 -12.64 -4.67
CA SER A 89 18.05 -11.98 -3.89
C SER A 89 19.47 -12.41 -4.28
N GLY A 90 19.63 -13.63 -4.82
CA GLY A 90 20.93 -14.26 -5.01
C GLY A 90 21.63 -14.62 -3.67
N ASP A 91 20.89 -14.69 -2.56
CA ASP A 91 21.36 -15.01 -1.22
C ASP A 91 20.59 -16.23 -0.68
N ASP A 92 21.29 -17.34 -0.50
CA ASP A 92 20.71 -18.61 -0.06
C ASP A 92 20.07 -18.53 1.34
N ALA A 93 20.54 -17.62 2.18
CA ALA A 93 20.04 -17.41 3.54
C ALA A 93 19.13 -16.19 3.66
N PHE A 94 18.66 -15.63 2.55
CA PHE A 94 17.86 -14.40 2.57
C PHE A 94 16.58 -14.56 3.39
N PHE A 95 15.86 -15.65 3.19
CA PHE A 95 14.60 -15.91 3.85
C PHE A 95 14.78 -16.05 5.36
N GLU A 96 15.71 -16.88 5.80
CA GLU A 96 16.01 -17.13 7.21
C GLU A 96 16.51 -15.87 7.90
N ARG A 97 17.37 -15.10 7.24
CA ARG A 97 17.98 -13.90 7.82
C ARG A 97 17.02 -12.73 7.92
N HIS A 98 16.16 -12.53 6.91
CA HIS A 98 15.39 -11.31 6.78
C HIS A 98 13.88 -11.47 6.91
N ILE A 99 13.33 -12.69 6.72
CA ILE A 99 11.88 -12.92 6.70
C ILE A 99 11.39 -13.66 7.94
N GLU A 100 12.08 -14.71 8.38
CA GLU A 100 11.63 -15.53 9.53
C GLU A 100 11.45 -14.71 10.82
N SER A 101 12.30 -13.71 11.04
CA SER A 101 12.21 -12.80 12.18
C SER A 101 11.02 -11.82 12.12
N ARG A 102 10.27 -11.79 11.00
CA ARG A 102 9.15 -10.87 10.71
C ARG A 102 7.86 -11.63 10.43
N PRO A 103 7.25 -12.27 11.45
CA PRO A 103 6.14 -13.23 11.26
C PRO A 103 4.87 -12.64 10.64
N HIS A 104 4.70 -11.31 10.73
CA HIS A 104 3.52 -10.60 10.21
C HIS A 104 3.79 -9.88 8.87
N LEU A 105 4.90 -10.20 8.20
CA LEU A 105 5.26 -9.56 6.94
C LEU A 105 4.33 -9.99 5.79
N PHE A 106 3.78 -11.20 5.86
CA PHE A 106 2.89 -11.78 4.85
C PHE A 106 1.58 -12.27 5.47
N SER A 107 0.49 -12.07 4.74
CA SER A 107 -0.75 -12.79 4.99
C SER A 107 -0.60 -14.26 4.53
N ASN A 108 -1.10 -15.20 5.33
CA ASN A 108 -1.09 -16.61 4.96
C ASN A 108 -2.22 -16.98 3.99
N LEU A 109 -3.19 -16.09 3.78
CA LEU A 109 -4.37 -16.35 2.97
C LEU A 109 -4.61 -15.23 1.96
N PRO A 110 -4.99 -15.57 0.73
CA PRO A 110 -5.40 -14.58 -0.26
C PRO A 110 -6.77 -14.00 0.08
N VAL A 111 -7.02 -12.81 -0.43
CA VAL A 111 -8.35 -12.22 -0.49
C VAL A 111 -8.75 -12.15 -1.96
N PHE A 112 -9.96 -12.60 -2.26
CA PHE A 112 -10.50 -12.60 -3.60
C PHE A 112 -11.21 -11.29 -3.88
N LEU A 113 -10.89 -10.70 -5.03
CA LEU A 113 -11.41 -9.41 -5.47
C LEU A 113 -12.14 -9.57 -6.81
N PRO A 114 -13.42 -9.16 -6.91
CA PRO A 114 -14.11 -9.13 -8.19
C PRO A 114 -13.42 -8.17 -9.16
N ARG A 115 -13.41 -8.51 -10.44
CA ARG A 115 -12.84 -7.63 -11.48
C ARG A 115 -13.53 -6.27 -11.51
N SER A 116 -14.84 -6.23 -11.31
CA SER A 116 -15.61 -4.98 -11.23
C SER A 116 -15.14 -4.04 -10.11
N ASP A 117 -14.73 -4.60 -8.96
CA ASP A 117 -14.21 -3.81 -7.86
C ASP A 117 -12.84 -3.23 -8.20
N LEU A 118 -11.98 -4.03 -8.85
CA LEU A 118 -10.71 -3.55 -9.37
C LEU A 118 -10.91 -2.39 -10.36
N ASP A 119 -11.79 -2.55 -11.33
CA ASP A 119 -12.06 -1.52 -12.33
C ASP A 119 -12.63 -0.25 -11.69
N SER A 120 -13.47 -0.38 -10.65
CA SER A 120 -13.98 0.73 -9.85
C SER A 120 -12.89 1.44 -9.05
N MET A 121 -11.94 0.70 -8.47
CA MET A 121 -10.79 1.27 -7.77
C MET A 121 -9.88 2.03 -8.74
N LEU A 122 -9.58 1.46 -9.91
CA LEU A 122 -8.77 2.11 -10.96
C LEU A 122 -9.42 3.39 -11.46
N ALA A 123 -10.74 3.37 -11.69
CA ALA A 123 -11.49 4.56 -12.08
C ALA A 123 -11.44 5.66 -11.00
N THR A 124 -11.49 5.27 -9.72
CA THR A 124 -11.36 6.22 -8.60
C THR A 124 -9.96 6.84 -8.56
N VAL A 125 -8.89 6.05 -8.75
CA VAL A 125 -7.52 6.55 -8.81
C VAL A 125 -7.35 7.53 -9.96
N ALA A 126 -7.79 7.17 -11.17
CA ALA A 126 -7.70 8.06 -12.34
C ALA A 126 -8.43 9.39 -12.10
N ALA A 127 -9.63 9.34 -11.51
CA ALA A 127 -10.39 10.55 -11.20
C ALA A 127 -9.72 11.44 -10.13
N ILE A 128 -9.00 10.85 -9.17
CA ILE A 128 -8.20 11.58 -8.17
C ILE A 128 -7.03 12.29 -8.87
N GLU A 129 -6.30 11.60 -9.71
CA GLU A 129 -5.15 12.18 -10.43
C GLU A 129 -5.60 13.28 -11.38
N ASP A 130 -6.70 13.09 -12.11
CA ASP A 130 -7.29 14.11 -12.97
C ASP A 130 -7.68 15.37 -12.17
N ALA A 131 -8.37 15.20 -11.04
CA ALA A 131 -8.76 16.30 -10.17
C ALA A 131 -7.54 17.03 -9.58
N ALA A 132 -6.54 16.29 -9.09
CA ALA A 132 -5.31 16.84 -8.51
C ALA A 132 -4.44 17.59 -9.53
N ASN A 133 -4.58 17.30 -10.81
CA ASN A 133 -3.89 18.01 -11.89
C ASN A 133 -4.56 19.35 -12.27
N LEU A 134 -5.78 19.62 -11.80
CA LEU A 134 -6.46 20.89 -12.09
C LEU A 134 -5.77 22.06 -11.37
N PRO A 135 -5.52 23.20 -12.06
CA PRO A 135 -4.95 24.38 -11.41
C PRO A 135 -5.73 24.84 -10.18
N ARG A 136 -7.07 24.84 -10.25
CA ARG A 136 -7.94 25.23 -9.13
C ARG A 136 -7.83 24.30 -7.92
N PHE A 137 -7.59 23.00 -8.15
CA PHE A 137 -7.30 22.08 -7.05
C PHE A 137 -5.98 22.43 -6.38
N ARG A 138 -4.91 22.64 -7.17
CA ARG A 138 -3.58 22.99 -6.68
C ARG A 138 -3.59 24.34 -5.93
N ASP A 139 -4.33 25.31 -6.44
CA ASP A 139 -4.54 26.61 -5.77
C ASP A 139 -5.22 26.43 -4.41
N ALA A 140 -6.25 25.59 -4.34
CA ALA A 140 -6.93 25.30 -3.07
C ALA A 140 -6.01 24.57 -2.08
N ALA A 141 -5.22 23.61 -2.53
CA ALA A 141 -4.25 22.87 -1.72
C ALA A 141 -3.03 23.73 -1.31
N ALA A 142 -2.74 24.81 -2.02
CA ALA A 142 -1.57 25.66 -1.75
C ALA A 142 -1.58 26.27 -0.34
N SER A 143 -2.76 26.44 0.27
CA SER A 143 -2.91 26.98 1.63
C SER A 143 -2.26 26.12 2.72
N TRP A 144 -2.03 24.84 2.46
CA TRP A 144 -1.39 23.89 3.38
C TRP A 144 -0.14 23.22 2.80
N THR A 145 0.22 23.55 1.56
CA THR A 145 1.44 23.01 0.93
C THR A 145 2.67 23.76 1.45
N SER A 146 3.65 23.01 1.96
CA SER A 146 4.91 23.58 2.43
C SER A 146 5.72 24.19 1.28
N ALA A 147 6.69 25.08 1.62
CA ALA A 147 7.57 25.67 0.62
C ALA A 147 8.37 24.61 -0.16
N THR A 148 8.87 23.57 0.54
CA THR A 148 9.60 22.44 -0.05
C THR A 148 8.74 21.63 -1.03
N ALA A 149 7.43 21.52 -0.78
CA ALA A 149 6.52 20.74 -1.60
C ALA A 149 5.93 21.48 -2.83
N ARG A 150 6.15 22.80 -2.92
CA ARG A 150 5.62 23.61 -4.05
C ARG A 150 6.24 23.30 -5.41
N PRO A 151 7.57 23.10 -5.54
CA PRO A 151 8.15 22.80 -6.84
C PRO A 151 7.63 21.47 -7.41
N ASP A 152 7.13 21.53 -8.66
CA ASP A 152 6.82 20.34 -9.45
C ASP A 152 8.00 20.10 -10.41
N HIS A 153 8.82 19.13 -10.08
CA HIS A 153 9.98 18.74 -10.89
C HIS A 153 9.64 17.66 -11.94
N GLY A 154 8.37 17.23 -12.03
CA GLY A 154 7.87 16.29 -13.03
C GLY A 154 7.64 14.85 -12.57
N PRO A 155 8.45 14.24 -11.67
CA PRO A 155 8.19 12.90 -11.16
C PRO A 155 6.80 12.74 -10.52
N ARG A 156 6.13 11.60 -10.82
CA ARG A 156 4.75 11.32 -10.38
C ARG A 156 4.65 10.57 -9.06
N GLY A 157 5.74 9.97 -8.62
CA GLY A 157 5.82 9.20 -7.40
C GLY A 157 5.78 7.69 -7.63
N ALA A 158 6.95 7.05 -7.45
CA ALA A 158 7.05 5.60 -7.50
C ALA A 158 6.22 4.95 -6.39
N PHE A 159 5.47 3.90 -6.71
CA PHE A 159 4.65 3.14 -5.78
C PHE A 159 3.67 3.99 -4.96
N MET A 160 2.85 4.78 -5.62
CA MET A 160 1.68 5.39 -4.97
C MET A 160 0.73 4.29 -4.48
N GLY A 161 0.28 4.38 -3.24
CA GLY A 161 -0.61 3.41 -2.62
C GLY A 161 -1.99 4.00 -2.32
N TYR A 162 -3.03 3.33 -2.80
CA TYR A 162 -4.41 3.70 -2.54
C TYR A 162 -5.08 2.60 -1.75
N ASP A 163 -5.52 2.90 -0.53
CA ASP A 163 -6.10 1.92 0.38
C ASP A 163 -7.63 1.95 0.30
N PHE A 164 -8.23 0.78 0.09
CA PHE A 164 -9.67 0.62 -0.06
C PHE A 164 -10.24 -0.36 0.97
N HIS A 165 -11.39 -0.03 1.52
CA HIS A 165 -12.27 -0.95 2.21
C HIS A 165 -13.29 -1.56 1.24
N LEU A 166 -13.58 -2.86 1.40
CA LEU A 166 -14.41 -3.63 0.47
C LEU A 166 -15.76 -4.04 1.08
N ALA A 167 -16.18 -3.47 2.19
CA ALA A 167 -17.48 -3.78 2.74
C ALA A 167 -18.57 -2.95 2.04
N GLY A 168 -19.66 -3.61 1.65
CA GLY A 168 -20.76 -3.02 0.90
C GLY A 168 -20.68 -3.28 -0.59
N ASP A 169 -21.45 -2.53 -1.38
CA ASP A 169 -21.61 -2.78 -2.81
C ASP A 169 -20.49 -2.23 -3.67
N GLU A 170 -19.67 -1.34 -3.14
CA GLU A 170 -18.55 -0.72 -3.86
C GLU A 170 -17.33 -0.54 -2.97
N PRO A 171 -16.09 -0.63 -3.55
CA PRO A 171 -14.87 -0.26 -2.86
C PRO A 171 -14.90 1.20 -2.40
N ARG A 172 -14.47 1.46 -1.17
CA ARG A 172 -14.37 2.81 -0.60
C ARG A 172 -12.92 3.18 -0.33
N LEU A 173 -12.43 4.24 -0.97
CA LEU A 173 -11.06 4.74 -0.75
C LEU A 173 -10.98 5.38 0.64
N ILE A 174 -10.06 4.90 1.46
CA ILE A 174 -9.88 5.41 2.85
C ILE A 174 -8.61 6.23 3.04
N GLU A 175 -7.57 5.99 2.25
CA GLU A 175 -6.29 6.69 2.37
C GLU A 175 -5.49 6.63 1.07
N ILE A 176 -4.70 7.68 0.82
CA ILE A 176 -3.71 7.74 -0.25
C ILE A 176 -2.33 7.83 0.42
N ASN A 177 -1.39 7.05 -0.05
CA ASN A 177 -0.04 6.98 0.52
C ASN A 177 1.01 7.23 -0.56
N THR A 178 1.92 8.16 -0.31
CA THR A 178 3.25 8.14 -0.92
C THR A 178 4.14 7.16 -0.14
N ASN A 179 5.25 6.72 -0.72
CA ASN A 179 6.20 5.81 -0.06
C ASN A 179 5.54 4.49 0.38
N ALA A 180 4.52 4.04 -0.36
CA ALA A 180 3.82 2.82 -0.05
C ALA A 180 4.76 1.61 -0.13
N GLY A 181 4.88 0.87 0.98
CA GLY A 181 5.75 -0.30 1.06
C GLY A 181 4.98 -1.60 0.93
N GLY A 182 5.71 -2.66 0.57
CA GLY A 182 5.21 -4.01 0.46
C GLY A 182 5.01 -4.51 -0.98
N ALA A 183 5.21 -3.69 -2.01
CA ALA A 183 4.95 -4.07 -3.40
C ALA A 183 5.81 -5.27 -3.85
N PHE A 184 7.12 -5.25 -3.60
CA PHE A 184 8.02 -6.37 -3.91
C PHE A 184 7.65 -7.62 -3.14
N LEU A 185 7.41 -7.49 -1.83
CA LEU A 185 7.07 -8.61 -0.97
C LEU A 185 5.76 -9.28 -1.41
N ASN A 186 4.77 -8.48 -1.82
CA ASN A 186 3.50 -9.01 -2.31
C ASN A 186 3.62 -9.71 -3.65
N ALA A 187 4.45 -9.22 -4.57
CA ALA A 187 4.72 -9.89 -5.81
C ALA A 187 5.30 -11.30 -5.58
N PHE A 188 6.22 -11.45 -4.61
CA PHE A 188 6.75 -12.76 -4.20
C PHE A 188 5.72 -13.62 -3.47
N SER A 189 4.89 -13.02 -2.60
CA SER A 189 3.83 -13.76 -1.91
C SER A 189 2.82 -14.37 -2.90
N ALA A 190 2.47 -13.63 -3.94
CA ALA A 190 1.54 -14.13 -4.97
C ALA A 190 2.09 -15.37 -5.68
N GLN A 191 3.40 -15.46 -5.93
CA GLN A 191 4.02 -16.64 -6.55
C GLN A 191 4.06 -17.87 -5.63
N ALA A 192 4.13 -17.65 -4.32
CA ALA A 192 4.26 -18.72 -3.35
C ALA A 192 2.91 -19.27 -2.85
N GLN A 193 1.80 -18.73 -3.32
CA GLN A 193 0.49 -19.23 -2.94
C GLN A 193 0.16 -20.51 -3.69
N LEU A 194 -0.11 -21.58 -2.95
CA LEU A 194 -0.56 -22.87 -3.49
C LEU A 194 -2.08 -22.89 -3.54
N ALA A 195 -2.63 -23.12 -4.74
CA ALA A 195 -4.05 -23.31 -4.95
C ALA A 195 -4.37 -24.79 -5.15
N CYS A 196 -5.37 -25.31 -4.44
CA CYS A 196 -5.89 -26.66 -4.66
C CYS A 196 -7.04 -26.69 -5.68
N CYS A 197 -7.58 -25.53 -6.07
CA CYS A 197 -8.63 -25.39 -7.05
C CYS A 197 -8.05 -25.01 -8.41
N CYS A 198 -8.37 -25.76 -9.47
CA CYS A 198 -7.82 -25.51 -10.81
C CYS A 198 -8.19 -24.12 -11.34
N GLU A 199 -9.41 -23.62 -11.07
CA GLU A 199 -9.84 -22.28 -11.49
C GLU A 199 -8.99 -21.16 -10.91
N VAL A 200 -8.49 -21.34 -9.68
CA VAL A 200 -7.60 -20.36 -9.02
C VAL A 200 -6.16 -20.56 -9.47
N SER A 201 -5.73 -21.80 -9.66
CA SER A 201 -4.37 -22.13 -10.14
C SER A 201 -4.10 -21.54 -11.52
N ASP A 202 -5.06 -21.62 -12.44
CA ASP A 202 -4.92 -21.05 -13.78
C ASP A 202 -4.85 -19.51 -13.76
N ALA A 203 -5.62 -18.88 -12.88
CA ALA A 203 -5.56 -17.42 -12.68
C ALA A 203 -4.24 -16.92 -12.06
N MET A 204 -3.54 -17.77 -11.30
CA MET A 204 -2.26 -17.44 -10.63
C MET A 204 -1.02 -17.76 -11.47
N ALA A 205 -1.13 -18.57 -12.53
CA ALA A 205 0.01 -19.10 -13.28
C ALA A 205 0.70 -18.10 -14.24
N ASP A 206 0.19 -16.90 -14.42
CA ASP A 206 0.54 -15.99 -15.53
C ASP A 206 1.72 -15.06 -15.25
N GLY A 207 2.94 -15.56 -15.04
CA GLY A 207 4.19 -14.78 -15.18
C GLY A 207 4.23 -13.37 -14.54
N GLN A 208 3.37 -13.12 -13.54
CA GLN A 208 3.11 -11.79 -12.98
C GLN A 208 4.35 -11.13 -12.37
N THR A 209 5.30 -11.91 -11.87
CA THR A 209 6.50 -11.33 -11.24
C THR A 209 7.51 -10.82 -12.24
N VAL A 210 7.71 -11.52 -13.36
CA VAL A 210 8.60 -11.02 -14.42
C VAL A 210 8.03 -9.72 -15.00
N ARG A 211 6.70 -9.64 -15.12
CA ARG A 211 6.04 -8.43 -15.54
C ARG A 211 6.20 -7.31 -14.51
N PHE A 212 6.06 -7.62 -13.23
CA PHE A 212 6.26 -6.67 -12.13
C PHE A 212 7.66 -6.07 -12.11
N GLU A 213 8.71 -6.90 -12.17
CA GLU A 213 10.10 -6.44 -12.16
C GLU A 213 10.40 -5.50 -13.33
N ARG A 214 9.95 -5.87 -14.54
CA ARG A 214 10.07 -5.03 -15.74
C ARG A 214 9.33 -3.69 -15.56
N ASP A 215 8.10 -3.73 -15.05
CA ASP A 215 7.27 -2.55 -14.89
C ASP A 215 7.83 -1.61 -13.81
N VAL A 216 8.48 -2.15 -12.76
CA VAL A 216 9.21 -1.37 -11.75
C VAL A 216 10.40 -0.64 -12.37
N VAL A 217 11.22 -1.32 -13.16
CA VAL A 217 12.37 -0.66 -13.83
C VAL A 217 11.87 0.45 -14.74
N ALA A 218 10.86 0.17 -15.59
CA ALA A 218 10.27 1.15 -16.48
C ALA A 218 9.67 2.37 -15.73
N MET A 219 9.10 2.15 -14.54
CA MET A 219 8.60 3.22 -13.67
C MET A 219 9.72 4.17 -13.25
N PHE A 220 10.86 3.67 -12.76
CA PHE A 220 11.97 4.54 -12.35
C PHE A 220 12.66 5.23 -13.54
N GLU A 221 12.72 4.59 -14.70
CA GLU A 221 13.18 5.23 -15.94
C GLU A 221 12.23 6.34 -16.39
N GLU A 222 10.92 6.16 -16.22
CA GLU A 222 9.93 7.20 -16.51
C GLU A 222 10.06 8.38 -15.56
N GLU A 223 10.25 8.16 -14.25
CA GLU A 223 10.50 9.21 -13.27
C GLU A 223 11.74 10.06 -13.65
N TRP A 224 12.81 9.40 -14.13
CA TRP A 224 14.00 10.06 -14.66
C TRP A 224 13.67 10.96 -15.86
N ARG A 225 12.93 10.44 -16.84
CA ARG A 225 12.55 11.18 -18.06
C ARG A 225 11.60 12.34 -17.74
N ARG A 226 10.70 12.18 -16.77
CA ARG A 226 9.74 13.22 -16.37
C ARG A 226 10.41 14.46 -15.80
N GLN A 227 11.56 14.32 -15.15
CA GLN A 227 12.35 15.48 -14.70
C GLN A 227 13.19 16.08 -15.83
N GLY A 228 12.97 15.70 -17.09
CA GLY A 228 13.70 16.22 -18.27
C GLY A 228 15.13 15.70 -18.40
N ARG A 229 15.46 14.62 -17.68
CA ARG A 229 16.78 13.99 -17.76
C ARG A 229 16.91 13.16 -19.03
N THR A 230 18.09 13.19 -19.64
CA THR A 230 18.42 12.40 -20.84
C THR A 230 19.22 11.15 -20.49
N GLY A 231 19.15 10.14 -21.37
CA GLY A 231 19.81 8.85 -21.14
C GLY A 231 19.13 8.07 -20.00
N GLN A 232 19.91 7.26 -19.30
CA GLN A 232 19.47 6.46 -18.14
C GLN A 232 20.22 6.87 -16.88
N PRO A 233 19.58 6.79 -15.70
CA PRO A 233 20.29 6.95 -14.44
C PRO A 233 21.36 5.87 -14.29
N LYS A 234 22.47 6.18 -13.66
CA LYS A 234 23.57 5.24 -13.40
C LYS A 234 23.55 4.76 -11.96
N THR A 235 23.12 5.64 -11.05
CA THR A 235 23.12 5.37 -9.61
C THR A 235 21.77 5.69 -9.01
N ILE A 236 21.21 4.73 -8.28
CA ILE A 236 19.99 4.88 -7.49
C ILE A 236 20.30 4.66 -6.01
N ALA A 237 19.84 5.58 -5.14
CA ALA A 237 19.93 5.41 -3.70
C ALA A 237 18.54 5.18 -3.09
N ILE A 238 18.38 4.10 -2.34
CA ILE A 238 17.19 3.79 -1.54
C ILE A 238 17.43 4.41 -0.16
N ILE A 239 16.66 5.43 0.19
CA ILE A 239 16.92 6.24 1.38
C ILE A 239 15.80 6.08 2.40
N ASP A 240 16.18 5.64 3.62
CA ASP A 240 15.31 5.62 4.80
C ASP A 240 16.14 5.88 6.08
N ASN A 241 15.48 6.30 7.16
CA ASN A 241 16.10 6.44 8.47
C ASN A 241 16.45 5.05 9.03
N ASN A 242 17.73 4.82 9.36
CA ASN A 242 18.23 3.54 9.83
C ASN A 242 17.67 2.37 9.00
N PRO A 243 17.98 2.28 7.71
CA PRO A 243 17.29 1.38 6.77
C PRO A 243 17.31 -0.09 7.19
N GLU A 244 18.40 -0.57 7.80
CA GLU A 244 18.52 -1.97 8.26
C GLU A 244 17.55 -2.30 9.42
N ALA A 245 17.19 -1.30 10.22
CA ALA A 245 16.23 -1.45 11.32
C ALA A 245 14.76 -1.36 10.86
N GLN A 246 14.50 -0.99 9.61
CA GLN A 246 13.15 -0.90 9.09
C GLN A 246 12.50 -2.28 8.95
N TYR A 247 11.22 -2.37 9.30
CA TYR A 247 10.46 -3.62 9.16
C TYR A 247 10.43 -4.13 7.71
N LEU A 248 10.42 -3.20 6.74
CA LEU A 248 10.43 -3.48 5.30
C LEU A 248 11.84 -3.54 4.69
N PHE A 249 12.91 -3.61 5.49
CA PHE A 249 14.27 -3.73 4.97
C PHE A 249 14.47 -4.83 3.93
N PRO A 250 13.83 -6.03 4.05
CA PRO A 250 13.91 -7.05 3.00
C PRO A 250 13.46 -6.56 1.62
N GLU A 251 12.48 -5.65 1.56
CA GLU A 251 12.04 -5.03 0.31
C GLU A 251 13.13 -4.16 -0.33
N PHE A 252 13.90 -3.43 0.49
CA PHE A 252 15.01 -2.60 -0.01
C PHE A 252 16.10 -3.46 -0.65
N LEU A 253 16.39 -4.63 -0.06
CA LEU A 253 17.36 -5.58 -0.61
C LEU A 253 16.91 -6.16 -1.94
N LEU A 254 15.62 -6.50 -2.08
CA LEU A 254 15.03 -6.99 -3.33
C LEU A 254 15.05 -5.90 -4.42
N ALA A 255 14.68 -4.67 -4.05
CA ALA A 255 14.73 -3.53 -4.95
C ALA A 255 16.16 -3.24 -5.43
N ARG A 256 17.14 -3.21 -4.50
CA ARG A 256 18.56 -3.05 -4.84
C ARG A 256 18.99 -4.10 -5.85
N ARG A 257 18.70 -5.36 -5.60
CA ARG A 257 19.07 -6.45 -6.50
C ARG A 257 18.47 -6.30 -7.89
N LEU A 258 17.19 -5.89 -7.97
CA LEU A 258 16.54 -5.62 -9.25
C LEU A 258 17.25 -4.51 -10.03
N PHE A 259 17.59 -3.40 -9.36
CA PHE A 259 18.30 -2.29 -9.99
C PHE A 259 19.70 -2.70 -10.47
N GLU A 260 20.47 -3.42 -9.64
CA GLU A 260 21.79 -3.94 -10.00
C GLU A 260 21.74 -4.90 -11.19
N ALA A 261 20.73 -5.77 -11.24
CA ALA A 261 20.51 -6.69 -12.37
C ALA A 261 20.18 -5.95 -13.68
N ASN A 262 19.72 -4.70 -13.61
CA ASN A 262 19.44 -3.83 -14.74
C ASN A 262 20.54 -2.76 -14.96
N GLY A 263 21.73 -2.95 -14.38
CA GLY A 263 22.91 -2.14 -14.66
C GLY A 263 23.02 -0.82 -13.88
N LEU A 264 22.18 -0.60 -12.87
CA LEU A 264 22.30 0.56 -11.99
C LEU A 264 23.17 0.24 -10.78
N LEU A 265 24.07 1.15 -10.40
CA LEU A 265 24.67 1.11 -9.08
C LEU A 265 23.61 1.43 -8.03
N SER A 266 23.33 0.51 -7.11
CA SER A 266 22.27 0.70 -6.12
C SER A 266 22.79 0.75 -4.69
N LEU A 267 22.46 1.83 -3.98
CA LEU A 267 22.87 2.08 -2.60
C LEU A 267 21.63 2.03 -1.69
N ILE A 268 21.79 1.47 -0.49
CA ILE A 268 20.82 1.62 0.60
C ILE A 268 21.53 2.43 1.68
N ALA A 269 20.96 3.57 2.08
CA ALA A 269 21.65 4.49 3.00
C ALA A 269 20.68 5.26 3.91
N ASP A 270 21.23 5.70 5.04
CA ASP A 270 20.61 6.68 5.92
C ASP A 270 20.78 8.09 5.32
N PRO A 271 19.82 9.02 5.48
CA PRO A 271 19.93 10.39 4.99
C PRO A 271 21.17 11.14 5.48
N SER A 272 21.70 10.80 6.66
CA SER A 272 22.92 11.39 7.20
C SER A 272 24.19 11.04 6.43
N GLU A 273 24.13 10.05 5.54
CA GLU A 273 25.24 9.65 4.66
C GLU A 273 25.24 10.41 3.33
N LEU A 274 24.23 11.26 3.11
CA LEU A 274 24.14 12.11 1.93
C LEU A 274 24.90 13.43 2.13
N ALA A 275 25.58 13.87 1.09
CA ALA A 275 26.19 15.18 1.02
C ALA A 275 25.79 15.88 -0.30
N TYR A 276 25.46 17.15 -0.21
CA TYR A 276 25.11 17.99 -1.36
C TYR A 276 26.04 19.19 -1.43
N ASP A 277 26.69 19.39 -2.56
CA ASP A 277 27.70 20.46 -2.76
C ASP A 277 27.15 21.73 -3.45
N GLY A 278 25.82 21.80 -3.62
CA GLY A 278 25.13 22.85 -4.39
C GLY A 278 24.92 22.48 -5.86
N ARG A 279 25.40 21.31 -6.31
CA ARG A 279 25.26 20.84 -7.69
C ARG A 279 24.95 19.35 -7.78
N LEU A 280 25.65 18.52 -7.02
CA LEU A 280 25.56 17.07 -7.07
C LEU A 280 25.26 16.52 -5.66
N LEU A 281 24.31 15.59 -5.61
CA LEU A 281 24.09 14.77 -4.43
C LEU A 281 25.03 13.56 -4.48
N SER A 282 25.68 13.27 -3.37
CA SER A 282 26.55 12.10 -3.23
C SER A 282 26.21 11.30 -1.98
N CYS A 283 26.51 10.00 -2.03
CA CYS A 283 26.39 9.06 -0.92
C CYS A 283 27.67 8.23 -0.86
N ARG A 284 28.37 8.24 0.27
CA ARG A 284 29.65 7.51 0.45
C ARG A 284 30.64 7.77 -0.69
N GLY A 285 30.72 9.01 -1.18
CA GLY A 285 31.62 9.40 -2.28
C GLY A 285 31.15 9.02 -3.68
N GLN A 286 29.99 8.37 -3.84
CA GLN A 286 29.38 8.07 -5.14
C GLN A 286 28.33 9.14 -5.48
N THR A 287 28.37 9.69 -6.69
CA THR A 287 27.29 10.57 -7.18
C THR A 287 25.98 9.77 -7.30
N VAL A 288 24.89 10.37 -6.82
CA VAL A 288 23.55 9.79 -6.88
C VAL A 288 22.75 10.53 -7.96
N ASP A 289 22.17 9.76 -8.90
CA ASP A 289 21.35 10.31 -9.98
C ASP A 289 19.86 10.33 -9.59
N LEU A 290 19.38 9.28 -8.90
CA LEU A 290 18.01 9.10 -8.53
C LEU A 290 17.91 8.59 -7.07
N VAL A 291 16.95 9.13 -6.33
CA VAL A 291 16.63 8.65 -4.98
C VAL A 291 15.26 8.00 -4.96
N TYR A 292 15.23 6.71 -4.60
CA TYR A 292 14.01 6.04 -4.18
C TYR A 292 13.77 6.36 -2.70
N ASN A 293 12.83 7.27 -2.47
CA ASN A 293 12.55 7.82 -1.16
C ASN A 293 11.64 6.90 -0.34
N ARG A 294 12.10 6.50 0.84
CA ARG A 294 11.33 5.66 1.78
C ARG A 294 11.01 6.39 3.09
N LEU A 295 11.46 7.65 3.22
CA LEU A 295 11.25 8.47 4.41
C LEU A 295 9.77 8.74 4.65
N VAL A 296 9.39 8.76 5.94
CA VAL A 296 8.05 9.18 6.40
C VAL A 296 8.00 10.66 6.82
N ASP A 297 9.11 11.38 6.72
CA ASP A 297 9.18 12.85 6.78
C ASP A 297 8.92 13.39 5.37
N PHE A 298 7.65 13.53 5.03
CA PHE A 298 7.20 13.84 3.67
C PHE A 298 7.66 15.22 3.18
N ASP A 299 7.94 16.15 4.08
CA ASP A 299 8.44 17.49 3.77
C ASP A 299 9.97 17.63 3.88
N LEU A 300 10.68 16.53 4.20
CA LEU A 300 12.11 16.52 4.46
C LEU A 300 12.52 17.58 5.51
N SER A 301 11.66 17.79 6.50
CA SER A 301 11.77 18.90 7.49
C SER A 301 12.84 18.65 8.55
N GLN A 302 13.20 17.39 8.80
CA GLN A 302 14.20 17.05 9.81
C GLN A 302 15.59 17.52 9.39
N PRO A 303 16.41 18.05 10.32
CA PRO A 303 17.77 18.54 10.00
C PRO A 303 18.65 17.53 9.28
N ARG A 304 18.54 16.24 9.61
CA ARG A 304 19.30 15.15 8.98
C ARG A 304 18.95 14.91 7.51
N HIS A 305 17.79 15.41 7.03
CA HIS A 305 17.35 15.33 5.64
C HIS A 305 17.80 16.56 4.83
N GLY A 306 18.56 17.49 5.42
CA GLY A 306 18.90 18.78 4.83
C GLY A 306 19.58 18.69 3.46
N ALA A 307 20.56 17.79 3.30
CA ALA A 307 21.24 17.59 2.02
C ALA A 307 20.30 17.13 0.91
N LEU A 308 19.40 16.16 1.23
CA LEU A 308 18.39 15.66 0.29
C LEU A 308 17.36 16.73 -0.06
N ARG A 309 16.90 17.49 0.96
CA ARG A 309 15.96 18.60 0.76
C ARG A 309 16.53 19.67 -0.18
N GLN A 310 17.75 20.14 0.07
CA GLN A 310 18.37 21.15 -0.79
C GLN A 310 18.56 20.67 -2.23
N ALA A 311 19.05 19.43 -2.40
CA ALA A 311 19.19 18.83 -3.73
C ALA A 311 17.84 18.69 -4.46
N TYR A 312 16.76 18.40 -3.74
CA TYR A 312 15.41 18.36 -4.29
C TYR A 312 14.90 19.76 -4.66
N GLU A 313 15.01 20.74 -3.74
CA GLU A 313 14.56 22.12 -3.97
C GLU A 313 15.24 22.75 -5.18
N ASP A 314 16.54 22.46 -5.38
CA ASP A 314 17.34 22.92 -6.52
C ASP A 314 17.06 22.13 -7.81
N GLY A 315 16.23 21.07 -7.77
CA GLY A 315 16.00 20.18 -8.90
C GLY A 315 17.24 19.40 -9.34
N ALA A 316 18.24 19.29 -8.48
CA ALA A 316 19.53 18.64 -8.78
C ALA A 316 19.43 17.11 -8.81
N ILE A 317 18.46 16.53 -8.08
CA ILE A 317 18.23 15.09 -7.96
C ILE A 317 16.84 14.69 -8.44
N VAL A 318 16.70 13.54 -9.05
CA VAL A 318 15.39 12.90 -9.23
C VAL A 318 15.00 12.21 -7.95
N LEU A 319 14.03 12.77 -7.23
CA LEU A 319 13.52 12.24 -5.97
C LEU A 319 12.12 11.65 -6.20
N THR A 320 11.92 10.37 -5.91
CA THR A 320 10.61 9.72 -6.08
C THR A 320 10.32 8.66 -5.01
N PRO A 321 9.14 8.68 -4.36
CA PRO A 321 8.21 9.82 -4.31
C PRO A 321 8.84 11.05 -3.63
N ASN A 322 8.28 12.21 -3.89
CA ASN A 322 8.83 13.49 -3.42
C ASN A 322 7.79 14.31 -2.61
N PRO A 323 8.21 15.42 -1.97
CA PRO A 323 7.29 16.27 -1.21
C PRO A 323 6.09 16.79 -2.02
N HIS A 324 6.27 17.11 -3.31
CA HIS A 324 5.19 17.56 -4.18
C HIS A 324 4.12 16.47 -4.37
N ASN A 325 4.54 15.22 -4.61
CA ASN A 325 3.60 14.10 -4.75
C ASN A 325 2.77 13.92 -3.47
N HIS A 326 3.42 14.04 -2.29
CA HIS A 326 2.71 13.94 -1.02
C HIS A 326 1.68 15.06 -0.86
N ALA A 327 2.10 16.31 -1.04
CA ALA A 327 1.23 17.47 -0.88
C ALA A 327 0.05 17.47 -1.87
N THR A 328 0.27 17.00 -3.10
CA THR A 328 -0.75 16.99 -4.14
C THR A 328 -1.75 15.83 -4.00
N LEU A 329 -1.31 14.65 -3.56
CA LEU A 329 -2.14 13.46 -3.55
C LEU A 329 -2.42 12.94 -2.14
N ALA A 330 -1.39 12.76 -1.29
CA ALA A 330 -1.49 12.00 -0.05
C ALA A 330 -1.77 12.85 1.20
N ASP A 331 -1.68 14.18 1.13
CA ASP A 331 -2.09 15.02 2.24
C ASP A 331 -3.59 14.80 2.52
N LYS A 332 -3.92 14.40 3.74
CA LYS A 332 -5.29 14.01 4.10
C LYS A 332 -6.30 15.17 3.93
N ARG A 333 -5.85 16.43 3.96
CA ARG A 333 -6.69 17.60 3.69
C ARG A 333 -7.24 17.61 2.27
N ASN A 334 -6.52 17.00 1.32
CA ASN A 334 -6.97 16.87 -0.07
C ASN A 334 -8.25 16.04 -0.18
N LEU A 335 -8.50 15.11 0.74
CA LEU A 335 -9.77 14.36 0.76
C LEU A 335 -10.97 15.29 0.96
N THR A 336 -10.81 16.43 1.66
CA THR A 336 -11.90 17.41 1.81
C THR A 336 -12.22 18.13 0.49
N LEU A 337 -11.24 18.27 -0.40
CA LEU A 337 -11.43 18.82 -1.74
C LEU A 337 -12.04 17.78 -2.68
N LEU A 338 -11.55 16.55 -2.63
CA LEU A 338 -11.99 15.44 -3.47
C LEU A 338 -13.42 14.95 -3.16
N THR A 339 -13.95 15.29 -2.00
CA THR A 339 -15.32 14.91 -1.59
C THR A 339 -16.32 16.08 -1.58
N ASP A 340 -15.90 17.27 -1.97
CA ASP A 340 -16.79 18.44 -2.14
C ASP A 340 -17.37 18.46 -3.56
N ALA A 341 -18.54 17.83 -3.74
CA ALA A 341 -19.18 17.69 -5.05
C ALA A 341 -19.45 19.03 -5.75
N LYS A 342 -19.85 20.08 -4.98
CA LYS A 342 -20.13 21.41 -5.55
C LYS A 342 -18.84 22.07 -6.05
N ARG A 343 -17.77 21.94 -5.30
CA ARG A 343 -16.47 22.48 -5.66
C ARG A 343 -15.91 21.79 -6.90
N LEU A 344 -15.98 20.45 -6.96
CA LEU A 344 -15.54 19.67 -8.12
C LEU A 344 -16.34 20.04 -9.38
N GLU A 345 -17.65 20.20 -9.27
CA GLU A 345 -18.48 20.68 -10.37
C GLU A 345 -18.06 22.09 -10.83
N GLY A 346 -17.89 23.01 -9.88
CA GLY A 346 -17.43 24.37 -10.16
C GLY A 346 -16.02 24.45 -10.78
N TRP A 347 -15.21 23.43 -10.59
CA TRP A 347 -13.89 23.29 -11.21
C TRP A 347 -13.93 22.62 -12.59
N GLY A 348 -15.09 22.12 -13.00
CA GLY A 348 -15.30 21.49 -14.31
C GLY A 348 -14.88 20.02 -14.34
N VAL A 349 -14.84 19.34 -13.18
CA VAL A 349 -14.58 17.89 -13.12
C VAL A 349 -15.74 17.16 -13.81
N PRO A 350 -15.48 16.28 -14.79
CA PRO A 350 -16.51 15.54 -15.52
C PRO A 350 -17.41 14.70 -14.61
N ASP A 351 -18.69 14.50 -15.00
CA ASP A 351 -19.66 13.72 -14.24
C ASP A 351 -19.18 12.31 -13.91
N ALA A 352 -18.55 11.65 -14.87
CA ALA A 352 -18.01 10.30 -14.66
C ALA A 352 -16.90 10.29 -13.60
N SER A 353 -16.01 11.28 -13.59
CA SER A 353 -14.96 11.42 -12.58
C SER A 353 -15.57 11.79 -11.22
N ARG A 354 -16.59 12.67 -11.16
CA ARG A 354 -17.30 12.97 -9.91
C ARG A 354 -18.02 11.72 -9.35
N ALA A 355 -18.61 10.90 -10.21
CA ALA A 355 -19.20 9.63 -9.80
C ALA A 355 -18.14 8.65 -9.25
N ALA A 356 -16.94 8.60 -9.85
CA ALA A 356 -15.84 7.81 -9.31
C ALA A 356 -15.34 8.34 -7.96
N LEU A 357 -15.21 9.67 -7.81
CA LEU A 357 -14.81 10.33 -6.56
C LEU A 357 -15.82 10.16 -5.42
N SER A 358 -17.10 9.91 -5.70
CA SER A 358 -18.12 9.62 -4.66
C SER A 358 -17.83 8.33 -3.87
N ARG A 359 -16.92 7.49 -4.34
CA ARG A 359 -16.40 6.33 -3.61
C ARG A 359 -15.43 6.70 -2.49
N ILE A 360 -15.01 7.94 -2.40
CA ILE A 360 -14.25 8.46 -1.25
C ILE A 360 -15.27 8.84 -0.16
N PRO A 361 -15.21 8.25 1.04
CA PRO A 361 -16.05 8.68 2.16
C PRO A 361 -15.85 10.17 2.44
N THR A 362 -16.95 10.90 2.62
CA THR A 362 -16.93 12.35 2.81
C THR A 362 -15.95 12.76 3.91
N ALA A 363 -15.10 13.73 3.62
CA ALA A 363 -14.11 14.23 4.55
C ALA A 363 -14.32 15.73 4.83
N VAL A 364 -14.19 16.12 6.09
CA VAL A 364 -14.35 17.49 6.56
C VAL A 364 -13.16 17.86 7.46
N LEU A 365 -12.62 19.07 7.30
CA LEU A 365 -11.59 19.56 8.20
C LEU A 365 -12.22 19.87 9.58
N VAL A 366 -11.56 19.41 10.64
CA VAL A 366 -11.99 19.74 12.01
C VAL A 366 -11.53 21.16 12.33
N THR A 367 -12.52 22.04 12.50
CA THR A 367 -12.32 23.47 12.82
C THR A 367 -13.29 23.86 13.95
N PRO A 368 -13.11 25.02 14.60
CA PRO A 368 -14.11 25.51 15.57
C PRO A 368 -15.53 25.54 15.00
N ASP A 369 -15.69 25.90 13.73
CA ASP A 369 -17.00 26.03 13.06
C ASP A 369 -17.65 24.67 12.81
N THR A 370 -16.86 23.62 12.52
CA THR A 370 -17.37 22.27 12.26
C THR A 370 -17.49 21.41 13.50
N ALA A 371 -16.85 21.81 14.61
CA ALA A 371 -16.67 21.00 15.81
C ALA A 371 -17.98 20.50 16.43
N ALA A 372 -19.01 21.35 16.52
CA ALA A 372 -20.29 21.01 17.14
C ALA A 372 -21.03 19.91 16.35
N ASP A 373 -21.13 20.08 15.02
CA ASP A 373 -21.74 19.10 14.13
C ASP A 373 -20.97 17.77 14.15
N LEU A 374 -19.64 17.83 14.02
CA LEU A 374 -18.79 16.63 14.01
C LEU A 374 -18.88 15.87 15.33
N TRP A 375 -18.98 16.57 16.48
CA TRP A 375 -19.20 15.91 17.76
C TRP A 375 -20.57 15.22 17.82
N GLN A 376 -21.62 15.85 17.32
CA GLN A 376 -22.97 15.29 17.33
C GLN A 376 -23.05 13.98 16.54
N ARG A 377 -22.49 13.96 15.34
CA ARG A 377 -22.50 12.77 14.44
C ARG A 377 -21.23 11.90 14.54
N ARG A 378 -20.38 12.12 15.55
CA ARG A 378 -19.07 11.46 15.67
C ARG A 378 -19.09 9.94 15.54
N LYS A 379 -20.19 9.27 15.96
CA LYS A 379 -20.29 7.82 15.93
C LYS A 379 -20.19 7.21 14.53
N SER A 380 -20.50 8.00 13.50
CA SER A 380 -20.37 7.61 12.09
C SER A 380 -19.05 8.09 11.44
N LEU A 381 -18.10 8.60 12.24
CA LEU A 381 -16.88 9.22 11.72
C LEU A 381 -15.61 8.53 12.23
N PHE A 382 -14.56 8.64 11.41
CA PHE A 382 -13.17 8.50 11.81
C PHE A 382 -12.49 9.87 11.85
N PHE A 383 -11.64 10.07 12.86
CA PHE A 383 -10.81 11.28 12.99
C PHE A 383 -9.36 10.90 12.73
N LYS A 384 -8.75 11.54 11.73
CA LYS A 384 -7.41 11.24 11.26
C LYS A 384 -6.53 12.48 11.37
N PRO A 385 -5.34 12.40 12.02
CA PRO A 385 -4.42 13.53 12.03
C PRO A 385 -3.91 13.79 10.62
N VAL A 386 -3.77 15.05 10.25
CA VAL A 386 -3.21 15.45 8.95
C VAL A 386 -1.74 15.01 8.85
N ALA A 387 -0.96 15.33 9.87
CA ALA A 387 0.42 14.85 9.99
C ALA A 387 0.41 13.53 10.78
N GLY A 388 0.70 12.41 10.09
CA GLY A 388 0.77 11.10 10.74
C GLY A 388 0.75 9.96 9.73
N HIS A 389 1.37 8.86 10.12
CA HIS A 389 1.47 7.64 9.32
C HIS A 389 1.24 6.40 10.19
N GLY A 390 0.91 5.26 9.59
CA GLY A 390 0.80 3.98 10.27
C GLY A 390 -0.35 3.89 11.28
N GLY A 391 -1.44 4.65 11.09
CA GLY A 391 -2.64 4.59 11.95
C GLY A 391 -2.48 5.21 13.34
N LYS A 392 -1.35 5.85 13.64
CA LYS A 392 -1.12 6.53 14.93
C LYS A 392 -2.07 7.72 15.07
N ALA A 393 -2.67 7.87 16.26
CA ALA A 393 -3.61 8.93 16.59
C ALA A 393 -4.87 8.99 15.67
N VAL A 394 -5.25 7.86 15.06
CA VAL A 394 -6.50 7.70 14.35
C VAL A 394 -7.57 7.22 15.32
N TYR A 395 -8.68 7.92 15.39
CA TYR A 395 -9.74 7.65 16.36
C TYR A 395 -11.05 7.32 15.67
N ARG A 396 -11.66 6.20 16.09
CA ARG A 396 -13.04 5.90 15.74
C ARG A 396 -13.98 6.69 16.64
N GLY A 397 -14.90 7.42 16.06
CA GLY A 397 -15.68 8.42 16.80
C GLY A 397 -16.67 7.86 17.80
N ASP A 398 -17.12 6.58 17.68
CA ASP A 398 -17.94 5.90 18.67
C ASP A 398 -17.19 5.58 19.98
N LYS A 399 -15.85 5.59 19.93
CA LYS A 399 -14.97 5.35 21.09
C LYS A 399 -14.33 6.63 21.64
N LEU A 400 -14.67 7.81 21.10
CA LEU A 400 -14.10 9.07 21.54
C LEU A 400 -14.52 9.45 22.96
N THR A 401 -13.52 9.78 23.78
CA THR A 401 -13.72 10.46 25.07
C THR A 401 -13.71 11.97 24.88
N ARG A 402 -14.17 12.72 25.90
CA ARG A 402 -14.10 14.18 25.90
C ARG A 402 -12.66 14.69 25.87
N SER A 403 -11.75 14.02 26.59
CA SER A 403 -10.32 14.37 26.57
C SER A 403 -9.73 14.21 25.17
N THR A 404 -9.93 13.05 24.52
CA THR A 404 -9.46 12.82 23.15
C THR A 404 -10.04 13.83 22.16
N TRP A 405 -11.32 14.24 22.38
CA TRP A 405 -11.92 15.27 21.54
C TRP A 405 -11.23 16.62 21.69
N THR A 406 -10.86 16.99 22.92
CA THR A 406 -10.07 18.21 23.15
C THR A 406 -8.73 18.16 22.45
N ASP A 407 -8.05 17.00 22.46
CA ASP A 407 -6.77 16.80 21.75
C ASP A 407 -6.97 16.93 20.22
N ILE A 408 -8.06 16.40 19.68
CA ILE A 408 -8.42 16.54 18.25
C ILE A 408 -8.62 18.00 17.87
N LEU A 409 -9.32 18.79 18.71
CA LEU A 409 -9.56 20.21 18.48
C LEU A 409 -8.29 21.07 18.61
N ALA A 410 -7.35 20.64 19.43
CA ALA A 410 -6.04 21.31 19.58
C ALA A 410 -5.07 20.97 18.43
N GLY A 411 -5.28 19.85 17.75
CA GLY A 411 -4.48 19.40 16.62
C GLY A 411 -5.07 19.77 15.27
N THR A 412 -4.43 19.31 14.19
CA THR A 412 -4.98 19.41 12.83
C THR A 412 -5.50 18.05 12.40
N TYR A 413 -6.81 17.92 12.29
CA TYR A 413 -7.50 16.67 11.97
C TYR A 413 -8.50 16.83 10.84
N ILE A 414 -8.73 15.74 10.11
CA ILE A 414 -9.93 15.57 9.29
C ILE A 414 -10.88 14.60 9.96
N ALA A 415 -12.18 14.83 9.81
CA ALA A 415 -13.23 13.86 10.10
C ALA A 415 -13.69 13.25 8.77
N GLN A 416 -13.68 11.92 8.67
CA GLN A 416 -14.08 11.18 7.48
C GLN A 416 -15.22 10.22 7.82
N ASP A 417 -16.22 10.11 6.94
CA ASP A 417 -17.31 9.16 7.12
C ASP A 417 -16.75 7.73 7.26
N PHE A 418 -17.37 6.94 8.13
CA PHE A 418 -16.95 5.58 8.39
C PHE A 418 -17.26 4.67 7.21
N ALA A 419 -16.22 4.09 6.60
CA ALA A 419 -16.32 3.00 5.66
C ALA A 419 -15.88 1.70 6.37
N PRO A 420 -16.76 0.71 6.52
CA PRO A 420 -16.38 -0.56 7.17
C PRO A 420 -15.36 -1.31 6.33
N PRO A 421 -14.37 -1.98 6.97
CA PRO A 421 -13.41 -2.82 6.26
C PRO A 421 -14.06 -4.08 5.70
N GLY A 422 -13.47 -4.65 4.67
CA GLY A 422 -13.81 -5.99 4.19
C GLY A 422 -13.55 -7.05 5.26
N GLN A 423 -14.07 -8.25 5.02
CA GLN A 423 -13.86 -9.38 5.92
C GLN A 423 -13.43 -10.63 5.14
N ARG A 424 -12.47 -11.34 5.71
CA ARG A 424 -12.04 -12.67 5.27
C ARG A 424 -12.23 -13.65 6.41
N LEU A 425 -12.97 -14.73 6.20
CA LEU A 425 -13.06 -15.79 7.19
C LEU A 425 -11.81 -16.65 7.13
N ILE A 426 -11.21 -16.92 8.27
CA ILE A 426 -10.04 -17.78 8.42
C ILE A 426 -10.34 -18.94 9.38
N LYS A 427 -9.68 -20.07 9.16
CA LYS A 427 -9.77 -21.23 10.06
C LYS A 427 -8.56 -21.25 11.01
N LEU A 428 -8.81 -21.14 12.30
CA LEU A 428 -7.83 -21.26 13.37
C LEU A 428 -8.12 -22.50 14.20
N GLY A 429 -7.42 -23.62 13.91
CA GLY A 429 -7.79 -24.92 14.46
C GLY A 429 -9.17 -25.35 13.92
N GLU A 430 -10.13 -25.57 14.79
CA GLU A 430 -11.51 -25.92 14.43
C GLU A 430 -12.45 -24.69 14.35
N GLU A 431 -11.99 -23.53 14.75
CA GLU A 431 -12.80 -22.31 14.81
C GLU A 431 -12.67 -21.49 13.52
N ILE A 432 -13.80 -20.96 13.01
CA ILE A 432 -13.84 -20.03 11.89
C ILE A 432 -14.06 -18.64 12.46
N VAL A 433 -13.10 -17.74 12.21
CA VAL A 433 -13.12 -16.37 12.74
C VAL A 433 -13.00 -15.34 11.60
N PRO A 434 -13.73 -14.21 11.67
CA PRO A 434 -13.58 -13.12 10.71
C PRO A 434 -12.31 -12.33 10.99
N ARG A 435 -11.58 -11.98 9.93
CA ARG A 435 -10.48 -11.01 9.94
C ARG A 435 -10.85 -9.83 9.07
N LYS A 436 -10.58 -8.64 9.58
CA LYS A 436 -10.73 -7.40 8.82
C LYS A 436 -9.61 -7.31 7.80
N VAL A 437 -9.97 -6.91 6.59
CA VAL A 437 -9.04 -6.75 5.48
C VAL A 437 -9.26 -5.41 4.80
N ASP A 438 -8.18 -4.80 4.34
CA ASP A 438 -8.16 -3.72 3.37
C ASP A 438 -7.39 -4.14 2.12
N VAL A 439 -7.61 -3.46 1.02
CA VAL A 439 -6.89 -3.71 -0.23
C VAL A 439 -6.10 -2.46 -0.58
N ARG A 440 -4.80 -2.62 -0.76
CA ARG A 440 -3.94 -1.58 -1.32
C ARG A 440 -3.72 -1.81 -2.80
N LEU A 441 -4.02 -0.79 -3.59
CA LEU A 441 -3.67 -0.72 -4.99
C LEU A 441 -2.38 0.08 -5.14
N TYR A 442 -1.32 -0.53 -5.65
CA TYR A 442 -0.11 0.19 -6.04
C TYR A 442 -0.25 0.63 -7.49
N THR A 443 0.01 1.89 -7.73
CA THR A 443 -0.12 2.49 -9.06
C THR A 443 1.11 3.28 -9.45
N TYR A 444 1.23 3.46 -10.74
CA TYR A 444 2.10 4.40 -11.41
C TYR A 444 1.51 4.80 -12.74
#